data_61e82064a602de3fd33bf7e501b83dfb
#
_entry.id   61e82064a602de3fd33bf7e501b83dfb
#
_cell.length_a   1.000
_cell.length_b   1.000
_cell.length_c   1.000
_cell.angle_alpha   90.00
_cell.angle_beta   90.00
_cell.angle_gamma   90.00
#
_symmetry.space_group_name_H-M   'P 1'
#
loop_
_entity.id
_entity.type
_entity.pdbx_description
1 polymer ?
#
loop_
_entity_poly.entity_id
_entity_poly.type
_entity_poly.pdbx_seq_one_letter_code
_entity_poly.pdbx_strand_id
1 'polypeptide(L)'
;MNEELARKLQQVGNKFNLPGPFFSYEEINIGNVNHTYRADYIRDDGTGMARIKSYLVQQVNTYAFKDPVALMNNIDKVTEYIHRQNPKQTCLHYHHTADRNTYIFEGDEFWRVCNYIPSVTYDTCDNLDIVRSAAEAFGDFQMSLANFDPSQLSYTIPDFHNTRKRYETLIEDAKEDSLGRVKSVQEELDYLLSVQELACKLTDMEKRGELPIRVTHLAA
;
A
#
# COMPACT_ATOMS: atom_id res chain seq x y z
N MET A 1 12.59 1.46 24.53
CA MET A 1 12.80 0.66 23.30
C MET A 1 12.68 -0.80 23.67
N ASN A 2 11.86 -1.58 22.96
CA ASN A 2 11.76 -3.03 23.18
C ASN A 2 12.99 -3.69 22.55
N GLU A 3 13.82 -4.37 23.36
CA GLU A 3 15.09 -4.96 22.89
C GLU A 3 14.90 -6.13 21.93
N GLU A 4 13.81 -6.88 22.07
CA GLU A 4 13.50 -7.99 21.19
C GLU A 4 13.15 -7.49 19.79
N LEU A 5 12.28 -6.46 19.70
CA LEU A 5 11.91 -5.83 18.44
C LEU A 5 13.13 -5.14 17.80
N ALA A 6 13.98 -4.47 18.58
CA ALA A 6 15.21 -3.87 18.06
C ALA A 6 16.12 -4.92 17.40
N ARG A 7 16.31 -6.07 18.06
CA ARG A 7 17.08 -7.19 17.48
C ARG A 7 16.44 -7.72 16.19
N LYS A 8 15.10 -7.85 16.17
CA LYS A 8 14.37 -8.30 15.00
C LYS A 8 14.57 -7.36 13.82
N LEU A 9 14.37 -6.04 14.03
CA LEU A 9 14.55 -5.02 12.99
C LEU A 9 16.00 -4.99 12.46
N GLN A 10 16.99 -5.16 13.34
CA GLN A 10 18.38 -5.28 12.94
C GLN A 10 18.62 -6.52 12.07
N GLN A 11 18.06 -7.68 12.43
CA GLN A 11 18.16 -8.91 11.64
C GLN A 11 17.53 -8.74 10.25
N VAL A 12 16.34 -8.16 10.20
CA VAL A 12 15.67 -7.81 8.93
C VAL A 12 16.57 -6.90 8.09
N GLY A 13 17.06 -5.82 8.65
CA GLY A 13 17.92 -4.87 7.94
C GLY A 13 19.22 -5.48 7.42
N ASN A 14 19.83 -6.41 8.18
CA ASN A 14 21.01 -7.15 7.73
C ASN A 14 20.74 -7.99 6.47
N LYS A 15 19.55 -8.60 6.35
CA LYS A 15 19.17 -9.37 5.16
C LYS A 15 18.97 -8.49 3.92
N PHE A 16 18.62 -7.22 4.10
CA PHE A 16 18.56 -6.23 3.04
C PHE A 16 19.88 -5.49 2.79
N ASN A 17 20.97 -5.93 3.45
CA ASN A 17 22.29 -5.30 3.33
C ASN A 17 22.27 -3.79 3.59
N LEU A 18 21.45 -3.34 4.56
CA LEU A 18 21.42 -1.92 4.91
C LEU A 18 22.78 -1.46 5.42
N PRO A 19 23.31 -0.34 4.94
CA PRO A 19 24.66 0.07 5.26
C PRO A 19 24.78 0.64 6.67
N GLY A 20 25.81 0.19 7.39
CA GLY A 20 26.16 0.67 8.72
C GLY A 20 25.47 -0.05 9.87
N PRO A 21 25.87 0.23 11.12
CA PRO A 21 25.25 -0.36 12.30
C PRO A 21 23.85 0.23 12.57
N PHE A 22 22.94 -0.64 13.00
CA PHE A 22 21.64 -0.25 13.51
C PHE A 22 21.81 0.63 14.76
N PHE A 23 21.07 1.75 14.81
CA PHE A 23 21.15 2.71 15.90
C PHE A 23 19.88 2.75 16.76
N SER A 24 18.73 2.95 16.13
CA SER A 24 17.45 3.07 16.83
C SER A 24 16.28 2.76 15.92
N TYR A 25 15.08 2.68 16.48
CA TYR A 25 13.85 2.64 15.71
C TYR A 25 12.75 3.46 16.39
N GLU A 26 11.78 3.85 15.58
CA GLU A 26 10.51 4.46 16.01
C GLU A 26 9.35 3.71 15.33
N GLU A 27 8.33 3.36 16.08
CA GLU A 27 7.12 2.75 15.56
C GLU A 27 6.20 3.81 14.95
N ILE A 28 5.70 3.57 13.73
CA ILE A 28 4.79 4.46 13.01
C ILE A 28 3.39 3.85 13.05
N ASN A 29 2.54 4.40 13.93
CA ASN A 29 1.20 3.87 14.22
C ASN A 29 0.08 4.58 13.45
N ILE A 30 0.38 5.16 12.27
CA ILE A 30 -0.59 5.90 11.46
C ILE A 30 -1.40 4.97 10.54
N GLY A 31 -0.87 3.79 10.21
CA GLY A 31 -1.52 2.81 9.34
C GLY A 31 -2.17 1.67 10.12
N ASN A 32 -3.32 1.18 9.65
CA ASN A 32 -4.09 0.12 10.33
C ASN A 32 -3.83 -1.29 9.79
N VAL A 33 -3.02 -1.44 8.73
CA VAL A 33 -2.87 -2.74 8.04
C VAL A 33 -1.53 -3.39 8.34
N ASN A 34 -0.43 -2.66 8.20
CA ASN A 34 0.92 -3.17 8.36
C ASN A 34 1.57 -2.62 9.64
N HIS A 35 2.45 -3.40 10.28
CA HIS A 35 3.34 -2.85 11.29
C HIS A 35 4.50 -2.12 10.61
N THR A 36 4.67 -0.85 10.95
CA THR A 36 5.61 0.03 10.25
C THR A 36 6.59 0.67 11.23
N TYR A 37 7.86 0.65 10.88
CA TYR A 37 8.94 1.17 11.72
C TYR A 37 9.86 2.08 10.89
N ARG A 38 10.25 3.21 11.46
CA ARG A 38 11.43 3.95 11.02
C ARG A 38 12.63 3.34 11.73
N ALA A 39 13.56 2.76 10.98
CA ALA A 39 14.80 2.20 11.49
C ALA A 39 15.97 3.12 11.08
N ASP A 40 16.76 3.55 12.05
CA ASP A 40 17.87 4.46 11.88
C ASP A 40 19.20 3.69 11.92
N TYR A 41 20.08 3.99 10.97
CA TYR A 41 21.40 3.38 10.82
C TYR A 41 22.47 4.46 10.79
N ILE A 42 23.61 4.21 11.42
CA ILE A 42 24.76 5.10 11.37
C ILE A 42 25.51 4.82 10.07
N ARG A 43 25.63 5.83 9.22
CA ARG A 43 26.39 5.76 7.97
C ARG A 43 27.62 6.65 8.06
N ASP A 44 28.78 6.08 7.75
CA ASP A 44 29.97 6.86 7.45
C ASP A 44 29.87 7.35 6.00
N ASP A 45 29.92 8.65 5.80
CA ASP A 45 29.88 9.27 4.47
C ASP A 45 31.27 9.45 3.84
N GLY A 46 32.32 8.89 4.48
CA GLY A 46 33.71 9.02 4.04
C GLY A 46 34.38 10.34 4.42
N THR A 47 33.65 11.24 5.10
CA THR A 47 34.23 12.52 5.59
C THR A 47 34.69 12.43 7.04
N GLY A 48 34.55 11.28 7.68
CA GLY A 48 34.79 11.06 9.11
C GLY A 48 33.66 11.56 10.01
N MET A 49 32.53 12.00 9.43
CA MET A 49 31.32 12.34 10.18
C MET A 49 30.27 11.25 10.03
N ALA A 50 29.81 10.74 11.18
CA ALA A 50 28.71 9.80 11.20
C ALA A 50 27.39 10.54 10.92
N ARG A 51 26.59 10.04 9.97
CA ARG A 51 25.25 10.53 9.67
C ARG A 51 24.22 9.43 9.91
N ILE A 52 23.02 9.84 10.30
CA ILE A 52 21.90 8.92 10.42
C ILE A 52 21.20 8.80 9.05
N LYS A 53 21.04 7.57 8.60
CA LYS A 53 20.21 7.21 7.45
C LYS A 53 19.02 6.41 7.95
N SER A 54 17.83 6.89 7.64
CA SER A 54 16.58 6.24 8.05
C SER A 54 16.00 5.39 6.91
N TYR A 55 15.40 4.28 7.29
CA TYR A 55 14.69 3.35 6.42
C TYR A 55 13.31 3.07 6.98
N LEU A 56 12.35 2.81 6.09
CA LEU A 56 11.04 2.33 6.46
C LEU A 56 11.05 0.80 6.39
N VAL A 57 10.90 0.16 7.53
CA VAL A 57 10.82 -1.30 7.67
C VAL A 57 9.38 -1.67 7.95
N GLN A 58 8.81 -2.55 7.14
CA GLN A 58 7.41 -2.95 7.29
C GLN A 58 7.25 -4.46 7.38
N GLN A 59 6.50 -4.89 8.38
CA GLN A 59 5.91 -6.22 8.41
C GLN A 59 4.56 -6.15 7.72
N VAL A 60 4.45 -6.85 6.59
CA VAL A 60 3.23 -6.87 5.78
C VAL A 60 2.22 -7.83 6.39
N ASN A 61 0.98 -7.38 6.53
CA ASN A 61 -0.12 -8.19 7.02
C ASN A 61 -0.54 -9.24 5.98
N THR A 62 -0.09 -10.47 6.14
CA THR A 62 -0.41 -11.60 5.24
C THR A 62 -1.84 -12.10 5.37
N TYR A 63 -2.58 -11.66 6.40
CA TYR A 63 -4.01 -11.91 6.49
C TYR A 63 -4.78 -11.03 5.48
N ALA A 64 -4.41 -9.77 5.35
CA ALA A 64 -5.01 -8.84 4.39
C ALA A 64 -4.51 -9.11 2.96
N PHE A 65 -3.19 -9.32 2.79
CA PHE A 65 -2.56 -9.60 1.50
C PHE A 65 -2.21 -11.09 1.40
N LYS A 66 -3.13 -11.87 0.82
CA LYS A 66 -2.98 -13.33 0.73
C LYS A 66 -1.83 -13.78 -0.18
N ASP A 67 -1.44 -12.94 -1.13
CA ASP A 67 -0.27 -13.13 -1.98
C ASP A 67 0.67 -11.90 -1.88
N PRO A 68 1.47 -11.81 -0.81
CA PRO A 68 2.38 -10.69 -0.62
C PRO A 68 3.54 -10.68 -1.62
N VAL A 69 3.85 -11.80 -2.25
CA VAL A 69 4.85 -11.88 -3.33
C VAL A 69 4.31 -11.20 -4.58
N ALA A 70 3.08 -11.49 -4.99
CA ALA A 70 2.45 -10.80 -6.11
C ALA A 70 2.31 -9.29 -5.84
N LEU A 71 2.02 -8.90 -4.59
CA LEU A 71 2.01 -7.49 -4.18
C LEU A 71 3.37 -6.82 -4.44
N MET A 72 4.48 -7.43 -4.01
CA MET A 72 5.81 -6.87 -4.23
C MET A 72 6.20 -6.83 -5.70
N ASN A 73 5.85 -7.85 -6.47
CA ASN A 73 6.06 -7.87 -7.91
C ASN A 73 5.31 -6.72 -8.62
N ASN A 74 4.09 -6.40 -8.20
CA ASN A 74 3.34 -5.26 -8.72
C ASN A 74 4.05 -3.94 -8.39
N ILE A 75 4.46 -3.78 -7.13
CA ILE A 75 5.17 -2.58 -6.68
C ILE A 75 6.45 -2.37 -7.49
N ASP A 76 7.26 -3.41 -7.67
CA ASP A 76 8.51 -3.33 -8.41
C ASP A 76 8.27 -2.91 -9.87
N LYS A 77 7.33 -3.54 -10.57
CA LYS A 77 6.99 -3.20 -11.96
C LYS A 77 6.55 -1.75 -12.10
N VAL A 78 5.70 -1.26 -11.20
CA VAL A 78 5.18 0.11 -11.23
C VAL A 78 6.28 1.11 -10.91
N THR A 79 7.04 0.90 -9.83
CA THR A 79 8.08 1.84 -9.40
C THR A 79 9.25 1.89 -10.38
N GLU A 80 9.66 0.75 -10.94
CA GLU A 80 10.68 0.71 -12.00
C GLU A 80 10.22 1.41 -13.28
N TYR A 81 8.94 1.24 -13.67
CA TYR A 81 8.40 1.91 -14.83
C TYR A 81 8.42 3.42 -14.64
N ILE A 82 7.93 3.94 -13.52
CA ILE A 82 7.96 5.38 -13.20
C ILE A 82 9.39 5.90 -13.22
N HIS A 83 10.31 5.20 -12.57
CA HIS A 83 11.72 5.63 -12.53
C HIS A 83 12.37 5.68 -13.91
N ARG A 84 12.06 4.75 -14.81
CA ARG A 84 12.56 4.77 -16.21
C ARG A 84 12.01 5.96 -17.00
N GLN A 85 10.74 6.34 -16.77
CA GLN A 85 10.12 7.50 -17.45
C GLN A 85 10.67 8.83 -16.93
N ASN A 86 10.86 8.93 -15.62
CA ASN A 86 11.35 10.14 -14.97
C ASN A 86 12.31 9.81 -13.81
N PRO A 87 13.63 9.64 -14.09
CA PRO A 87 14.62 9.30 -13.07
C PRO A 87 14.78 10.33 -11.94
N LYS A 88 14.26 11.54 -12.14
CA LYS A 88 14.32 12.62 -11.12
C LYS A 88 13.09 12.66 -10.23
N GLN A 89 12.03 11.94 -10.58
CA GLN A 89 10.82 11.88 -9.76
C GLN A 89 11.10 11.09 -8.49
N THR A 90 10.72 11.65 -7.35
CA THR A 90 10.76 10.92 -6.08
C THR A 90 9.78 9.76 -6.14
N CYS A 91 10.31 8.55 -6.02
CA CYS A 91 9.54 7.33 -6.00
C CYS A 91 10.00 6.45 -4.84
N LEU A 92 9.11 5.58 -4.35
CA LEU A 92 9.51 4.57 -3.38
C LEU A 92 10.55 3.65 -4.00
N HIS A 93 11.64 3.43 -3.27
CA HIS A 93 12.68 2.50 -3.66
C HIS A 93 12.79 1.41 -2.60
N TYR A 94 12.41 0.19 -2.98
CA TYR A 94 12.52 -0.98 -2.12
C TYR A 94 13.91 -1.59 -2.22
N HIS A 95 14.51 -1.88 -1.07
CA HIS A 95 15.82 -2.49 -1.00
C HIS A 95 15.74 -3.97 -1.36
N HIS A 96 16.81 -4.46 -1.99
CA HIS A 96 16.93 -5.86 -2.37
C HIS A 96 17.80 -6.65 -1.39
N THR A 97 17.44 -7.89 -1.18
CA THR A 97 18.28 -8.89 -0.52
C THR A 97 19.43 -9.32 -1.44
N ALA A 98 20.36 -10.14 -0.93
CA ALA A 98 21.42 -10.74 -1.74
C ALA A 98 20.86 -11.56 -2.92
N ASP A 99 19.70 -12.21 -2.74
CA ASP A 99 18.98 -12.96 -3.77
C ASP A 99 18.13 -12.10 -4.70
N ARG A 100 18.26 -10.75 -4.61
CA ARG A 100 17.56 -9.76 -5.41
C ARG A 100 16.04 -9.72 -5.21
N ASN A 101 15.52 -10.23 -4.09
CA ASN A 101 14.12 -10.06 -3.71
C ASN A 101 13.93 -8.76 -2.95
N THR A 102 12.80 -8.07 -3.15
CA THR A 102 12.42 -6.84 -2.40
C THR A 102 11.68 -7.15 -1.10
N TYR A 103 11.67 -8.41 -0.70
CA TYR A 103 11.05 -8.92 0.51
C TYR A 103 11.84 -10.09 1.11
N ILE A 104 11.53 -10.41 2.37
CA ILE A 104 11.99 -11.62 3.03
C ILE A 104 10.86 -12.27 3.82
N PHE A 105 10.96 -13.58 4.03
CA PHE A 105 10.24 -14.29 5.08
C PHE A 105 11.15 -14.48 6.29
N GLU A 106 10.67 -14.11 7.47
CA GLU A 106 11.31 -14.37 8.75
C GLU A 106 10.35 -15.18 9.63
N GLY A 107 10.48 -16.51 9.58
CA GLY A 107 9.43 -17.39 10.07
C GLY A 107 8.15 -17.26 9.22
N ASP A 108 7.03 -16.94 9.86
CA ASP A 108 5.74 -16.71 9.20
C ASP A 108 5.51 -15.22 8.84
N GLU A 109 6.51 -14.37 9.11
CA GLU A 109 6.40 -12.93 8.91
C GLU A 109 6.98 -12.51 7.56
N PHE A 110 6.26 -11.65 6.85
CA PHE A 110 6.69 -11.07 5.59
C PHE A 110 7.18 -9.64 5.81
N TRP A 111 8.45 -9.38 5.44
CA TRP A 111 9.08 -8.08 5.66
C TRP A 111 9.55 -7.45 4.35
N ARG A 112 9.46 -6.13 4.29
CA ARG A 112 10.02 -5.31 3.21
C ARG A 112 10.65 -4.05 3.76
N VAL A 113 11.59 -3.48 3.01
CA VAL A 113 12.31 -2.28 3.42
C VAL A 113 12.39 -1.30 2.25
N CYS A 114 12.08 -0.03 2.51
CA CYS A 114 12.31 1.05 1.55
C CYS A 114 13.00 2.24 2.20
N ASN A 115 13.42 3.21 1.39
CA ASN A 115 13.94 4.47 1.92
C ASN A 115 12.86 5.19 2.72
N TYR A 116 13.23 5.72 3.89
CA TYR A 116 12.36 6.64 4.62
C TYR A 116 12.35 8.00 3.93
N ILE A 117 11.19 8.51 3.60
CA ILE A 117 10.98 9.84 3.04
C ILE A 117 10.47 10.74 4.16
N PRO A 118 11.26 11.72 4.65
CA PRO A 118 10.78 12.67 5.64
C PRO A 118 9.55 13.42 5.12
N SER A 119 8.47 13.38 5.88
CA SER A 119 7.19 13.95 5.49
C SER A 119 6.40 14.42 6.70
N VAL A 120 5.41 15.26 6.47
CA VAL A 120 4.41 15.64 7.46
C VAL A 120 3.09 14.95 7.08
N THR A 121 2.48 14.29 8.05
CA THR A 121 1.17 13.65 7.88
C THR A 121 0.08 14.59 8.38
N TYR A 122 -0.99 14.70 7.63
CA TYR A 122 -2.16 15.48 7.98
C TYR A 122 -3.35 14.55 8.17
N ASP A 123 -3.93 14.52 9.38
CA ASP A 123 -5.14 13.74 9.67
C ASP A 123 -6.40 14.43 9.10
N THR A 124 -6.38 15.75 9.08
CA THR A 124 -7.39 16.61 8.47
C THR A 124 -6.71 17.70 7.66
N CYS A 125 -7.34 18.19 6.62
CA CYS A 125 -6.73 19.22 5.78
C CYS A 125 -7.71 20.36 5.49
N ASP A 126 -7.54 21.48 6.20
CA ASP A 126 -8.29 22.73 6.00
C ASP A 126 -7.59 23.68 5.03
N ASN A 127 -6.38 23.35 4.59
CA ASN A 127 -5.59 24.17 3.68
C ASN A 127 -5.77 23.70 2.23
N LEU A 128 -6.41 24.52 1.41
CA LEU A 128 -6.69 24.23 0.00
C LEU A 128 -5.42 24.03 -0.85
N ASP A 129 -4.29 24.63 -0.48
CA ASP A 129 -3.03 24.43 -1.21
C ASP A 129 -2.47 23.01 -0.98
N ILE A 130 -2.64 22.47 0.23
CA ILE A 130 -2.28 21.06 0.51
C ILE A 130 -3.19 20.12 -0.27
N VAL A 131 -4.52 20.38 -0.29
CA VAL A 131 -5.47 19.58 -1.06
C VAL A 131 -5.13 19.62 -2.55
N ARG A 132 -4.79 20.81 -3.09
CA ARG A 132 -4.36 20.95 -4.48
C ARG A 132 -3.09 20.15 -4.76
N SER A 133 -2.07 20.27 -3.90
CA SER A 133 -0.81 19.54 -4.06
C SER A 133 -1.02 18.01 -4.02
N ALA A 134 -1.90 17.52 -3.15
CA ALA A 134 -2.28 16.11 -3.12
C ALA A 134 -2.96 15.68 -4.43
N ALA A 135 -3.92 16.47 -4.92
CA ALA A 135 -4.61 16.18 -6.19
C ALA A 135 -3.64 16.17 -7.39
N GLU A 136 -2.70 17.13 -7.45
CA GLU A 136 -1.64 17.18 -8.45
C GLU A 136 -0.75 15.93 -8.39
N ALA A 137 -0.32 15.50 -7.18
CA ALA A 137 0.48 14.29 -7.01
C ALA A 137 -0.23 13.02 -7.50
N PHE A 138 -1.54 12.88 -7.23
CA PHE A 138 -2.35 11.78 -7.77
C PHE A 138 -2.49 11.86 -9.30
N GLY A 139 -2.69 13.05 -9.84
CA GLY A 139 -2.73 13.29 -11.30
C GLY A 139 -1.41 12.92 -11.98
N ASP A 140 -0.28 13.35 -11.43
CA ASP A 140 1.06 13.04 -11.92
C ASP A 140 1.35 11.53 -11.86
N PHE A 141 0.93 10.85 -10.80
CA PHE A 141 1.02 9.41 -10.70
C PHE A 141 0.25 8.71 -11.84
N GLN A 142 -1.00 9.10 -12.08
CA GLN A 142 -1.82 8.54 -13.17
C GLN A 142 -1.21 8.83 -14.54
N MET A 143 -0.72 10.06 -14.75
CA MET A 143 -0.04 10.44 -16.00
C MET A 143 1.25 9.64 -16.23
N SER A 144 2.03 9.40 -15.19
CA SER A 144 3.26 8.60 -15.26
C SER A 144 2.98 7.16 -15.69
N LEU A 145 1.78 6.64 -15.43
CA LEU A 145 1.35 5.28 -15.76
C LEU A 145 0.37 5.20 -16.94
N ALA A 146 0.13 6.31 -17.67
CA ALA A 146 -0.86 6.35 -18.74
C ALA A 146 -0.61 5.30 -19.85
N ASN A 147 0.66 4.97 -20.12
CA ASN A 147 1.08 3.99 -21.13
C ASN A 147 1.58 2.68 -20.51
N PHE A 148 1.43 2.48 -19.22
CA PHE A 148 1.76 1.22 -18.56
C PHE A 148 0.70 0.17 -18.95
N ASP A 149 1.14 -1.03 -19.31
CA ASP A 149 0.24 -2.14 -19.58
C ASP A 149 -0.24 -2.79 -18.26
N PRO A 150 -1.50 -2.56 -17.85
CA PRO A 150 -2.02 -3.06 -16.60
C PRO A 150 -2.14 -4.58 -16.54
N SER A 151 -2.12 -5.28 -17.67
CA SER A 151 -2.17 -6.76 -17.71
C SER A 151 -0.95 -7.43 -17.10
N GLN A 152 0.13 -6.66 -16.89
CA GLN A 152 1.33 -7.13 -16.20
C GLN A 152 1.16 -7.25 -14.69
N LEU A 153 0.11 -6.64 -14.13
CA LEU A 153 -0.15 -6.65 -12.69
C LEU A 153 -1.08 -7.79 -12.29
N SER A 154 -0.83 -8.32 -11.10
CA SER A 154 -1.68 -9.33 -10.47
C SER A 154 -2.72 -8.67 -9.57
N TYR A 155 -3.93 -9.25 -9.53
CA TYR A 155 -4.93 -8.87 -8.51
C TYR A 155 -4.53 -9.46 -7.16
N THR A 156 -4.10 -8.60 -6.22
CA THR A 156 -3.61 -9.01 -4.91
C THR A 156 -4.73 -9.19 -3.88
N ILE A 157 -5.87 -8.54 -4.09
CA ILE A 157 -7.11 -8.70 -3.32
C ILE A 157 -8.25 -8.88 -4.33
N PRO A 158 -8.68 -10.12 -4.60
CA PRO A 158 -9.79 -10.38 -5.53
C PRO A 158 -11.07 -9.66 -5.11
N ASP A 159 -11.78 -9.11 -6.07
CA ASP A 159 -13.07 -8.43 -5.88
C ASP A 159 -13.08 -7.24 -4.90
N PHE A 160 -11.91 -6.68 -4.55
CA PHE A 160 -11.79 -5.66 -3.51
C PHE A 160 -12.71 -4.45 -3.71
N HIS A 161 -12.85 -3.99 -4.96
CA HIS A 161 -13.77 -2.90 -5.33
C HIS A 161 -14.87 -3.32 -6.31
N ASN A 162 -15.21 -4.60 -6.36
CA ASN A 162 -16.30 -5.09 -7.18
C ASN A 162 -17.65 -4.77 -6.52
N THR A 163 -18.23 -3.62 -6.91
CA THR A 163 -19.49 -3.13 -6.33
C THR A 163 -20.64 -4.12 -6.55
N ARG A 164 -20.72 -4.78 -7.71
CA ARG A 164 -21.77 -5.78 -7.99
C ARG A 164 -21.68 -6.94 -7.01
N LYS A 165 -20.47 -7.47 -6.77
CA LYS A 165 -20.24 -8.56 -5.82
C LYS A 165 -20.62 -8.17 -4.39
N ARG A 166 -20.32 -6.93 -3.99
CA ARG A 166 -20.72 -6.41 -2.67
C ARG A 166 -22.23 -6.32 -2.51
N TYR A 167 -22.97 -5.93 -3.56
CA TYR A 167 -24.43 -5.94 -3.53
C TYR A 167 -24.99 -7.36 -3.46
N GLU A 168 -24.44 -8.33 -4.19
CA GLU A 168 -24.83 -9.74 -4.10
C GLU A 168 -24.70 -10.22 -2.64
N THR A 169 -23.53 -9.99 -2.01
CA THR A 169 -23.30 -10.35 -0.60
C THR A 169 -24.27 -9.61 0.33
N LEU A 170 -24.47 -8.30 0.16
CA LEU A 170 -25.42 -7.55 0.98
C LEU A 170 -26.83 -8.12 0.92
N ILE A 171 -27.32 -8.49 -0.28
CA ILE A 171 -28.65 -9.06 -0.47
C ILE A 171 -28.76 -10.45 0.18
N GLU A 172 -27.73 -11.28 0.05
CA GLU A 172 -27.68 -12.59 0.69
C GLU A 172 -27.71 -12.48 2.22
N ASP A 173 -26.83 -11.65 2.80
CA ASP A 173 -26.75 -11.43 4.24
C ASP A 173 -28.04 -10.82 4.82
N ALA A 174 -28.66 -9.89 4.06
CA ALA A 174 -29.95 -9.30 4.47
C ALA A 174 -31.10 -10.30 4.45
N LYS A 175 -31.10 -11.26 3.50
CA LYS A 175 -32.10 -12.34 3.46
C LYS A 175 -31.91 -13.33 4.60
N GLU A 176 -30.68 -13.65 4.93
CA GLU A 176 -30.35 -14.59 6.02
C GLU A 176 -30.64 -13.98 7.38
N ASP A 177 -30.35 -12.69 7.54
CA ASP A 177 -30.51 -11.89 8.79
C ASP A 177 -30.10 -12.66 10.05
N SER A 178 -28.98 -13.37 10.00
CA SER A 178 -28.52 -14.30 11.05
C SER A 178 -28.37 -13.66 12.44
N LEU A 179 -28.25 -12.33 12.50
CA LEU A 179 -28.16 -11.56 13.75
C LEU A 179 -29.41 -10.74 14.06
N GLY A 180 -30.48 -10.81 13.26
CA GLY A 180 -31.73 -10.08 13.46
C GLY A 180 -31.59 -8.56 13.38
N ARG A 181 -30.64 -8.04 12.59
CA ARG A 181 -30.30 -6.59 12.51
C ARG A 181 -30.97 -5.87 11.35
N VAL A 182 -31.50 -6.55 10.35
CA VAL A 182 -32.06 -5.94 9.14
C VAL A 182 -33.10 -4.89 9.46
N LYS A 183 -34.01 -5.19 10.41
CA LYS A 183 -35.05 -4.25 10.81
C LYS A 183 -34.50 -2.91 11.33
N SER A 184 -33.31 -2.90 11.95
CA SER A 184 -32.71 -1.67 12.50
C SER A 184 -32.00 -0.81 11.46
N VAL A 185 -31.78 -1.33 10.24
CA VAL A 185 -31.09 -0.65 9.12
C VAL A 185 -31.94 -0.70 7.85
N GLN A 186 -33.26 -0.83 7.97
CA GLN A 186 -34.17 -1.00 6.83
C GLN A 186 -34.15 0.18 5.87
N GLU A 187 -34.07 1.41 6.40
CA GLU A 187 -34.06 2.61 5.58
C GLU A 187 -32.78 2.69 4.74
N GLU A 188 -31.61 2.36 5.33
CA GLU A 188 -30.33 2.33 4.63
C GLU A 188 -30.30 1.21 3.59
N LEU A 189 -30.86 0.06 3.90
CA LEU A 189 -30.95 -1.07 2.98
C LEU A 189 -31.84 -0.72 1.78
N ASP A 190 -33.04 -0.14 2.01
CA ASP A 190 -33.95 0.29 0.94
C ASP A 190 -33.29 1.35 0.05
N TYR A 191 -32.57 2.31 0.65
CA TYR A 191 -31.81 3.29 -0.11
C TYR A 191 -30.74 2.64 -0.98
N LEU A 192 -29.90 1.78 -0.42
CA LEU A 192 -28.85 1.09 -1.17
C LEU A 192 -29.43 0.28 -2.32
N LEU A 193 -30.51 -0.46 -2.10
CA LEU A 193 -31.17 -1.25 -3.14
C LEU A 193 -31.77 -0.34 -4.24
N SER A 194 -32.28 0.84 -3.89
CA SER A 194 -32.85 1.79 -4.86
C SER A 194 -31.80 2.37 -5.81
N VAL A 195 -30.53 2.48 -5.38
CA VAL A 195 -29.42 3.03 -6.18
C VAL A 195 -28.50 1.97 -6.79
N GLN A 196 -28.83 0.68 -6.65
CA GLN A 196 -27.98 -0.45 -7.04
C GLN A 196 -27.50 -0.35 -8.50
N GLU A 197 -28.41 -0.08 -9.43
CA GLU A 197 -28.05 0.00 -10.86
C GLU A 197 -27.06 1.14 -11.14
N LEU A 198 -27.25 2.30 -10.48
CA LEU A 198 -26.32 3.42 -10.61
C LEU A 198 -24.96 3.10 -10.00
N ALA A 199 -24.95 2.51 -8.82
CA ALA A 199 -23.73 2.15 -8.11
C ALA A 199 -22.90 1.08 -8.84
N CYS A 200 -23.56 0.11 -9.50
CA CYS A 200 -22.90 -0.95 -10.25
C CYS A 200 -22.53 -0.57 -11.69
N LYS A 201 -22.91 0.61 -12.17
CA LYS A 201 -22.76 1.01 -13.58
C LYS A 201 -21.33 0.86 -14.10
N LEU A 202 -20.32 1.30 -13.33
CA LEU A 202 -18.91 1.21 -13.76
C LEU A 202 -18.44 -0.26 -13.82
N THR A 203 -18.80 -1.08 -12.84
CA THR A 203 -18.46 -2.52 -12.85
C THR A 203 -19.07 -3.24 -14.06
N ASP A 204 -20.30 -2.86 -14.43
CA ASP A 204 -20.97 -3.44 -15.58
C ASP A 204 -20.38 -2.95 -16.91
N MET A 205 -19.98 -1.70 -17.00
CA MET A 205 -19.26 -1.15 -18.16
C MET A 205 -17.88 -1.81 -18.33
N GLU A 206 -17.16 -2.06 -17.22
CA GLU A 206 -15.89 -2.80 -17.24
C GLU A 206 -16.08 -4.20 -17.82
N LYS A 207 -17.08 -4.95 -17.32
CA LYS A 207 -17.41 -6.30 -17.83
C LYS A 207 -17.73 -6.33 -19.32
N ARG A 208 -18.32 -5.24 -19.87
CA ARG A 208 -18.61 -5.09 -21.30
C ARG A 208 -17.41 -4.57 -22.12
N GLY A 209 -16.28 -4.28 -21.48
CA GLY A 209 -15.09 -3.73 -22.14
C GLY A 209 -15.27 -2.27 -22.60
N GLU A 210 -16.20 -1.54 -22.03
CA GLU A 210 -16.48 -0.14 -22.35
C GLU A 210 -15.54 0.85 -21.62
N LEU A 211 -14.83 0.36 -20.61
CA LEU A 211 -13.89 1.16 -19.82
C LEU A 211 -12.44 0.76 -20.12
N PRO A 212 -11.54 1.72 -20.29
CA PRO A 212 -10.12 1.42 -20.38
C PRO A 212 -9.60 1.00 -19.01
N ILE A 213 -8.91 -0.15 -18.96
CA ILE A 213 -8.22 -0.59 -17.75
C ILE A 213 -6.99 0.28 -17.51
N ARG A 214 -6.79 0.74 -16.30
CA ARG A 214 -5.69 1.61 -15.88
C ARG A 214 -5.15 1.19 -14.53
N VAL A 215 -3.88 1.47 -14.29
CA VAL A 215 -3.31 1.37 -12.93
C VAL A 215 -3.82 2.54 -12.11
N THR A 216 -4.38 2.24 -10.96
CA THR A 216 -4.86 3.24 -10.01
C THR A 216 -4.22 3.00 -8.65
N HIS A 217 -3.95 4.07 -7.93
CA HIS A 217 -3.61 3.98 -6.51
C HIS A 217 -4.92 3.93 -5.72
N LEU A 218 -5.14 2.81 -5.04
CA LEU A 218 -6.28 2.67 -4.15
C LEU A 218 -5.81 3.06 -2.75
N ALA A 219 -6.32 4.17 -2.25
CA ALA A 219 -6.19 4.48 -0.83
C ALA A 219 -7.09 3.51 -0.06
N ALA A 220 -6.48 2.72 0.81
CA ALA A 220 -7.19 1.87 1.75
C ALA A 220 -7.44 2.63 3.06
#